data_b63d0206f277fbc547af2b2ad2d6d202
#
_entry.id   b63d0206f277fbc547af2b2ad2d6d202
#
_cell.length_a   1.000
_cell.length_b   1.000
_cell.length_c   1.000
_cell.angle_alpha   90.00
_cell.angle_beta   90.00
_cell.angle_gamma   90.00
#
_symmetry.space_group_name_H-M   'P 1'
#
loop_
_entity.id
_entity.type
_entity.pdbx_description
1 polymer ?
#
loop_
_entity_poly.entity_id
_entity_poly.type
_entity_poly.pdbx_seq_one_letter_code
_entity_poly.pdbx_strand_id
1 'polypeptide(L)'
;MRVKFAGGVGEHGRSCFLVEGETLSFLVDCGLMAGAGQPYPDLTPDEIQTLSFLFLTHSHTDHTGALPWLEEQGFSGTAFASRETLSQLKASPRRAVCLERFTPPTGLMVDWGRSGHCGGSIWYQVGLEGHSILFSGDYTEHSLAYTTDLIRNVKADLAVLDSAYGPEPQTAAEMRRELLTAAERLLTRQRSVLFPVPKFGRGLELALLLHKAWPEVPIYGDGHFLGQMVWAAHDCLWTREELRLGLSGVAPQPLPEHPPAAGICFVSDPQLRTFELEALARRFAG
;
A
#
# COMPACT_ATOMS: atom_id res chain seq x y z
N MET A 1 -9.87 -26.18 10.68
CA MET A 1 -9.42 -24.99 9.88
C MET A 1 -8.24 -25.37 8.99
N ARG A 2 -8.21 -24.97 7.70
CA ARG A 2 -7.11 -25.09 6.72
C ARG A 2 -6.69 -23.72 6.23
N VAL A 3 -5.38 -23.50 6.01
CA VAL A 3 -4.85 -22.28 5.39
C VAL A 3 -4.12 -22.67 4.12
N LYS A 4 -4.47 -22.01 3.00
CA LYS A 4 -3.79 -22.14 1.71
C LYS A 4 -3.15 -20.81 1.34
N PHE A 5 -1.86 -20.86 1.05
CA PHE A 5 -1.12 -19.72 0.49
C PHE A 5 -1.28 -19.77 -1.03
N ALA A 6 -2.30 -19.08 -1.54
CA ALA A 6 -2.64 -19.06 -2.96
C ALA A 6 -1.76 -18.10 -3.78
N GLY A 7 -0.91 -17.31 -3.12
CA GLY A 7 0.09 -16.42 -3.71
C GLY A 7 0.75 -15.56 -2.64
N GLY A 8 1.80 -14.82 -3.00
CA GLY A 8 2.51 -13.88 -2.12
C GLY A 8 3.57 -14.51 -1.21
N VAL A 9 3.81 -15.83 -1.30
CA VAL A 9 4.84 -16.52 -0.50
C VAL A 9 5.93 -17.04 -1.43
N GLY A 10 7.16 -16.62 -1.19
CA GLY A 10 8.31 -16.96 -2.06
C GLY A 10 8.30 -16.19 -3.39
N GLU A 11 7.45 -15.18 -3.53
CA GLU A 11 7.31 -14.34 -4.71
C GLU A 11 6.89 -12.92 -4.30
N HIS A 12 7.05 -11.96 -5.20
CA HIS A 12 6.52 -10.61 -5.04
C HIS A 12 5.31 -10.42 -5.96
N GLY A 13 4.15 -10.19 -5.38
CA GLY A 13 2.88 -10.01 -6.09
C GLY A 13 1.83 -11.06 -5.75
N ARG A 14 0.61 -10.85 -6.26
CA ARG A 14 -0.58 -11.70 -6.09
C ARG A 14 -0.82 -12.23 -4.68
N SER A 15 -0.59 -11.41 -3.65
CA SER A 15 -0.86 -11.77 -2.25
C SER A 15 -2.29 -12.28 -2.10
N CYS A 16 -2.44 -13.52 -1.60
CA CYS A 16 -3.74 -14.16 -1.45
C CYS A 16 -3.67 -15.35 -0.49
N PHE A 17 -4.44 -15.26 0.59
CA PHE A 17 -4.45 -16.26 1.66
C PHE A 17 -5.88 -16.76 1.88
N LEU A 18 -6.12 -18.04 1.53
CA LEU A 18 -7.40 -18.69 1.75
C LEU A 18 -7.42 -19.36 3.12
N VAL A 19 -8.44 -19.06 3.91
CA VAL A 19 -8.73 -19.72 5.18
C VAL A 19 -10.07 -20.43 5.06
N GLU A 20 -10.06 -21.74 5.31
CA GLU A 20 -11.25 -22.58 5.26
C GLU A 20 -11.51 -23.19 6.64
N GLY A 21 -12.66 -22.91 7.19
CA GLY A 21 -13.23 -23.57 8.35
C GLY A 21 -14.30 -24.59 7.96
N GLU A 22 -14.95 -25.18 8.95
CA GLU A 22 -16.03 -26.16 8.74
C GLU A 22 -17.29 -25.54 8.13
N THR A 23 -17.58 -24.28 8.50
CA THR A 23 -18.83 -23.58 8.10
C THR A 23 -18.61 -22.29 7.34
N LEU A 24 -17.38 -21.79 7.33
CA LEU A 24 -17.08 -20.47 6.78
C LEU A 24 -15.69 -20.49 6.16
N SER A 25 -15.56 -19.84 4.97
CA SER A 25 -14.28 -19.63 4.30
C SER A 25 -14.14 -18.17 3.92
N PHE A 26 -12.90 -17.66 3.97
CA PHE A 26 -12.59 -16.29 3.58
C PHE A 26 -11.21 -16.17 2.94
N LEU A 27 -11.00 -15.10 2.22
CA LEU A 27 -9.69 -14.66 1.74
C LEU A 27 -9.17 -13.47 2.55
N VAL A 28 -7.86 -13.39 2.65
CA VAL A 28 -7.15 -12.14 2.94
C VAL A 28 -6.33 -11.79 1.71
N ASP A 29 -6.64 -10.63 1.13
CA ASP A 29 -6.16 -10.13 -0.15
C ASP A 29 -6.48 -11.01 -1.38
N CYS A 30 -6.43 -10.39 -2.56
CA CYS A 30 -6.55 -11.05 -3.85
C CYS A 30 -5.76 -10.26 -4.89
N GLY A 31 -4.47 -10.43 -4.87
CA GLY A 31 -3.50 -9.67 -5.63
C GLY A 31 -3.32 -10.16 -7.06
N LEU A 32 -2.68 -9.30 -7.88
CA LEU A 32 -2.32 -9.58 -9.27
C LEU A 32 -0.81 -9.43 -9.45
N MET A 33 -0.16 -10.44 -10.02
CA MET A 33 1.23 -10.38 -10.47
C MET A 33 1.28 -10.06 -11.96
N ALA A 34 1.23 -8.77 -12.31
CA ALA A 34 1.25 -8.33 -13.70
C ALA A 34 2.54 -8.79 -14.42
N GLY A 35 2.39 -9.34 -15.63
CA GLY A 35 3.51 -9.79 -16.45
C GLY A 35 4.02 -11.20 -16.13
N ALA A 36 3.50 -11.88 -15.12
CA ALA A 36 3.78 -13.29 -14.87
C ALA A 36 3.02 -14.20 -15.83
N GLY A 37 3.56 -15.40 -16.10
CA GLY A 37 2.86 -16.43 -16.88
C GLY A 37 1.55 -16.89 -16.23
N GLN A 38 1.48 -16.85 -14.89
CA GLN A 38 0.29 -17.06 -14.07
C GLN A 38 0.05 -15.81 -13.21
N PRO A 39 -0.76 -14.84 -13.67
CA PRO A 39 -0.90 -13.55 -12.99
C PRO A 39 -1.84 -13.59 -11.79
N TYR A 40 -2.77 -14.55 -11.73
CA TYR A 40 -3.79 -14.68 -10.69
C TYR A 40 -3.37 -15.62 -9.57
N PRO A 41 -3.96 -15.49 -8.36
CA PRO A 41 -3.78 -16.46 -7.28
C PRO A 41 -4.17 -17.88 -7.69
N ASP A 42 -3.53 -18.88 -7.05
CA ASP A 42 -3.83 -20.30 -7.25
C ASP A 42 -5.09 -20.69 -6.48
N LEU A 43 -6.26 -20.34 -7.02
CA LEU A 43 -7.57 -20.70 -6.49
C LEU A 43 -8.38 -21.45 -7.52
N THR A 44 -9.08 -22.48 -7.10
CA THR A 44 -10.05 -23.18 -7.95
C THR A 44 -11.41 -22.46 -7.93
N PRO A 45 -12.26 -22.62 -8.96
CA PRO A 45 -13.63 -22.08 -8.96
C PRO A 45 -14.45 -22.56 -7.76
N ASP A 46 -14.28 -23.82 -7.33
CA ASP A 46 -15.01 -24.37 -6.18
C ASP A 46 -14.59 -23.67 -4.88
N GLU A 47 -13.29 -23.43 -4.67
CA GLU A 47 -12.79 -22.66 -3.52
C GLU A 47 -13.38 -21.24 -3.53
N ILE A 48 -13.42 -20.59 -4.69
CA ILE A 48 -13.93 -19.22 -4.82
C ILE A 48 -15.42 -19.11 -4.51
N GLN A 49 -16.22 -20.06 -4.99
CA GLN A 49 -17.68 -20.05 -4.80
C GLN A 49 -18.11 -20.28 -3.36
N THR A 50 -17.27 -20.91 -2.55
CA THR A 50 -17.53 -21.16 -1.11
C THR A 50 -17.17 -19.98 -0.21
N LEU A 51 -16.50 -18.95 -0.74
CA LEU A 51 -16.05 -17.81 0.04
C LEU A 51 -17.22 -16.97 0.55
N SER A 52 -17.26 -16.76 1.85
CA SER A 52 -18.20 -15.84 2.50
C SER A 52 -17.68 -14.41 2.53
N PHE A 53 -16.37 -14.25 2.74
CA PHE A 53 -15.73 -12.94 2.95
C PHE A 53 -14.39 -12.81 2.23
N LEU A 54 -14.04 -11.55 1.97
CA LEU A 54 -12.72 -11.13 1.52
C LEU A 54 -12.29 -9.94 2.39
N PHE A 55 -11.17 -10.06 3.09
CA PHE A 55 -10.56 -9.00 3.87
C PHE A 55 -9.39 -8.41 3.08
N LEU A 56 -9.43 -7.11 2.80
CA LEU A 56 -8.38 -6.42 2.05
C LEU A 56 -7.51 -5.63 3.02
N THR A 57 -6.19 -5.84 2.96
CA THR A 57 -5.25 -5.13 3.80
C THR A 57 -5.01 -3.71 3.33
N HIS A 58 -4.86 -3.49 2.01
CA HIS A 58 -4.68 -2.18 1.40
C HIS A 58 -4.93 -2.23 -0.12
N SER A 59 -4.79 -1.09 -0.80
CA SER A 59 -5.27 -0.90 -2.19
C SER A 59 -4.28 -1.24 -3.30
N HIS A 60 -3.05 -1.62 -3.00
CA HIS A 60 -2.04 -1.90 -4.03
C HIS A 60 -2.44 -3.09 -4.92
N THR A 61 -1.95 -3.06 -6.16
CA THR A 61 -2.35 -4.03 -7.19
C THR A 61 -2.00 -5.47 -6.85
N ASP A 62 -0.89 -5.69 -6.18
CA ASP A 62 -0.42 -6.99 -5.69
C ASP A 62 -1.22 -7.55 -4.51
N HIS A 63 -2.16 -6.75 -3.97
CA HIS A 63 -3.12 -7.15 -2.92
C HIS A 63 -4.57 -7.13 -3.38
N THR A 64 -4.92 -6.36 -4.43
CA THR A 64 -6.31 -6.17 -4.85
C THR A 64 -6.54 -6.32 -6.35
N GLY A 65 -5.49 -6.46 -7.14
CA GLY A 65 -5.58 -6.36 -8.60
C GLY A 65 -6.36 -7.50 -9.27
N ALA A 66 -6.55 -8.63 -8.60
CA ALA A 66 -7.31 -9.76 -9.11
C ALA A 66 -8.79 -9.75 -8.69
N LEU A 67 -9.30 -8.68 -8.07
CA LEU A 67 -10.71 -8.57 -7.67
C LEU A 67 -11.71 -8.79 -8.83
N PRO A 68 -11.53 -8.17 -10.02
CA PRO A 68 -12.44 -8.42 -11.13
C PRO A 68 -12.44 -9.90 -11.56
N TRP A 69 -11.27 -10.52 -11.64
CA TRP A 69 -11.14 -11.94 -11.95
C TRP A 69 -11.83 -12.81 -10.88
N LEU A 70 -11.65 -12.52 -9.59
CA LEU A 70 -12.26 -13.27 -8.49
C LEU A 70 -13.80 -13.27 -8.62
N GLU A 71 -14.40 -12.11 -8.94
CA GLU A 71 -15.83 -11.99 -9.17
C GLU A 71 -16.30 -12.71 -10.45
N GLU A 72 -15.50 -12.70 -11.52
CA GLU A 72 -15.77 -13.46 -12.74
C GLU A 72 -15.74 -14.98 -12.49
N GLN A 73 -14.89 -15.44 -11.56
CA GLN A 73 -14.84 -16.86 -11.16
C GLN A 73 -15.96 -17.26 -10.19
N GLY A 74 -16.82 -16.33 -9.79
CA GLY A 74 -18.05 -16.64 -9.03
C GLY A 74 -18.05 -16.19 -7.57
N PHE A 75 -17.08 -15.40 -7.13
CA PHE A 75 -17.13 -14.80 -5.80
C PHE A 75 -18.38 -13.92 -5.65
N SER A 76 -19.20 -14.24 -4.66
CA SER A 76 -20.44 -13.52 -4.34
C SER A 76 -20.50 -13.04 -2.89
N GLY A 77 -19.42 -13.26 -2.12
CA GLY A 77 -19.29 -12.84 -0.74
C GLY A 77 -19.16 -11.33 -0.57
N THR A 78 -18.85 -10.91 0.64
CA THR A 78 -18.69 -9.49 0.97
C THR A 78 -17.20 -9.17 1.19
N ALA A 79 -16.73 -8.12 0.54
CA ALA A 79 -15.39 -7.57 0.76
C ALA A 79 -15.39 -6.54 1.89
N PHE A 80 -14.39 -6.62 2.77
CA PHE A 80 -14.17 -5.69 3.87
C PHE A 80 -12.79 -5.05 3.76
N ALA A 81 -12.75 -3.75 3.94
CA ALA A 81 -11.52 -2.97 4.01
C ALA A 81 -11.78 -1.67 4.78
N SER A 82 -10.73 -0.91 5.08
CA SER A 82 -10.89 0.47 5.54
C SER A 82 -11.61 1.31 4.47
N ARG A 83 -12.27 2.39 4.90
CA ARG A 83 -12.92 3.32 3.97
C ARG A 83 -11.95 3.86 2.93
N GLU A 84 -10.74 4.20 3.35
CA GLU A 84 -9.70 4.74 2.50
C GLU A 84 -9.27 3.72 1.45
N THR A 85 -9.01 2.47 1.85
CA THR A 85 -8.69 1.39 0.92
C THR A 85 -9.80 1.22 -0.12
N LEU A 86 -11.08 1.17 0.29
CA LEU A 86 -12.20 1.06 -0.65
C LEU A 86 -12.25 2.22 -1.66
N SER A 87 -11.95 3.44 -1.20
CA SER A 87 -11.96 4.64 -2.07
C SER A 87 -10.82 4.65 -3.10
N GLN A 88 -9.74 3.90 -2.83
CA GLN A 88 -8.54 3.83 -3.64
C GLN A 88 -8.56 2.68 -4.67
N LEU A 89 -9.49 1.75 -4.55
CA LEU A 89 -9.58 0.59 -5.44
C LEU A 89 -9.83 1.02 -6.89
N LYS A 90 -9.14 0.37 -7.83
CA LYS A 90 -9.37 0.57 -9.28
C LYS A 90 -10.73 0.02 -9.73
N ALA A 91 -11.16 -1.09 -9.12
CA ALA A 91 -12.44 -1.72 -9.33
C ALA A 91 -13.07 -2.00 -7.97
N SER A 92 -14.25 -1.44 -7.73
CA SER A 92 -14.99 -1.67 -6.49
C SER A 92 -15.64 -3.05 -6.52
N PRO A 93 -15.51 -3.86 -5.46
CA PRO A 93 -16.25 -5.11 -5.33
C PRO A 93 -17.76 -4.87 -5.38
N ARG A 94 -18.50 -5.84 -5.94
CA ARG A 94 -19.98 -5.77 -6.01
C ARG A 94 -20.64 -5.59 -4.65
N ARG A 95 -20.06 -6.21 -3.62
CA ARG A 95 -20.46 -6.07 -2.23
C ARG A 95 -19.25 -5.66 -1.40
N ALA A 96 -19.20 -4.41 -0.99
CA ALA A 96 -18.14 -3.86 -0.17
C ALA A 96 -18.72 -3.17 1.07
N VAL A 97 -18.11 -3.40 2.21
CA VAL A 97 -18.49 -2.79 3.49
C VAL A 97 -17.22 -2.25 4.16
N CYS A 98 -17.31 -1.02 4.69
CA CYS A 98 -16.24 -0.48 5.52
C CYS A 98 -16.08 -1.34 6.78
N LEU A 99 -14.85 -1.71 7.08
CA LEU A 99 -14.53 -2.58 8.20
C LEU A 99 -15.01 -2.01 9.55
N GLU A 100 -15.01 -0.70 9.70
CA GLU A 100 -15.49 0.01 10.90
C GLU A 100 -16.99 -0.23 11.18
N ARG A 101 -17.73 -0.75 10.20
CA ARG A 101 -19.14 -1.12 10.30
C ARG A 101 -19.38 -2.64 10.29
N PHE A 102 -18.30 -3.41 10.27
CA PHE A 102 -18.42 -4.87 10.25
C PHE A 102 -18.77 -5.40 11.62
N THR A 103 -19.78 -6.25 11.65
CA THR A 103 -20.10 -7.07 12.83
C THR A 103 -19.82 -8.52 12.45
N PRO A 104 -18.80 -9.16 13.02
CA PRO A 104 -18.49 -10.55 12.70
C PRO A 104 -19.66 -11.48 13.04
N PRO A 105 -19.95 -12.49 12.21
CA PRO A 105 -20.90 -13.54 12.58
C PRO A 105 -20.36 -14.36 13.77
N THR A 106 -21.26 -15.08 14.43
CA THR A 106 -20.88 -15.97 15.54
C THR A 106 -19.79 -16.94 15.11
N GLY A 107 -18.73 -17.04 15.90
CA GLY A 107 -17.59 -17.93 15.64
C GLY A 107 -16.45 -17.31 14.80
N LEU A 108 -16.64 -16.11 14.24
CA LEU A 108 -15.58 -15.34 13.61
C LEU A 108 -15.20 -14.15 14.49
N MET A 109 -13.92 -14.02 14.80
CA MET A 109 -13.35 -12.81 15.43
C MET A 109 -12.50 -12.07 14.42
N VAL A 110 -12.61 -10.76 14.36
CA VAL A 110 -11.77 -9.90 13.51
C VAL A 110 -11.31 -8.70 14.33
N ASP A 111 -10.02 -8.61 14.52
CA ASP A 111 -9.35 -7.44 15.05
C ASP A 111 -8.41 -6.88 13.99
N TRP A 112 -8.13 -5.58 14.05
CA TRP A 112 -7.30 -4.91 13.06
C TRP A 112 -6.64 -3.66 13.62
N GLY A 113 -5.56 -3.24 12.98
CA GLY A 113 -4.89 -1.98 13.25
C GLY A 113 -4.20 -1.45 12.00
N ARG A 114 -3.78 -0.19 12.06
CA ARG A 114 -3.09 0.48 10.96
C ARG A 114 -1.71 -0.11 10.76
N SER A 115 -1.32 -0.40 9.52
CA SER A 115 -0.04 -1.05 9.21
C SER A 115 1.09 -0.07 8.88
N GLY A 116 0.80 1.23 8.71
CA GLY A 116 1.81 2.27 8.47
C GLY A 116 2.37 2.32 7.05
N HIS A 117 1.89 1.46 6.14
CA HIS A 117 2.40 1.35 4.78
C HIS A 117 1.86 2.44 3.85
N CYS A 118 0.54 2.68 3.88
CA CYS A 118 -0.13 3.76 3.14
C CYS A 118 -1.41 4.18 3.85
N GLY A 119 -2.07 5.25 3.36
CA GLY A 119 -3.37 5.65 3.89
C GLY A 119 -4.40 4.55 3.68
N GLY A 120 -5.03 4.09 4.74
CA GLY A 120 -6.00 3.00 4.73
C GLY A 120 -5.43 1.60 4.96
N SER A 121 -4.11 1.43 4.95
CA SER A 121 -3.49 0.11 5.12
C SER A 121 -3.61 -0.42 6.55
N ILE A 122 -3.98 -1.69 6.67
CA ILE A 122 -4.26 -2.35 7.95
C ILE A 122 -3.66 -3.76 8.02
N TRP A 123 -3.37 -4.20 9.24
CA TRP A 123 -3.13 -5.59 9.57
C TRP A 123 -4.40 -6.20 10.17
N TYR A 124 -4.54 -7.52 10.09
CA TYR A 124 -5.66 -8.28 10.65
C TYR A 124 -5.20 -9.34 11.61
N GLN A 125 -5.96 -9.54 12.69
CA GLN A 125 -5.99 -10.79 13.45
C GLN A 125 -7.38 -11.41 13.27
N VAL A 126 -7.44 -12.59 12.70
CA VAL A 126 -8.71 -13.30 12.46
C VAL A 126 -8.74 -14.59 13.25
N GLY A 127 -9.78 -14.73 14.08
CA GLY A 127 -10.05 -15.93 14.86
C GLY A 127 -11.22 -16.72 14.27
N LEU A 128 -11.03 -18.01 14.02
CA LEU A 128 -12.04 -18.95 13.52
C LEU A 128 -11.85 -20.29 14.20
N GLU A 129 -12.94 -20.89 14.72
CA GLU A 129 -12.95 -22.25 15.29
C GLU A 129 -11.90 -22.46 16.39
N GLY A 130 -11.69 -21.46 17.26
CA GLY A 130 -10.73 -21.53 18.36
C GLY A 130 -9.28 -21.32 17.96
N HIS A 131 -8.98 -21.11 16.68
CA HIS A 131 -7.66 -20.76 16.17
C HIS A 131 -7.60 -19.31 15.73
N SER A 132 -6.41 -18.72 15.75
CA SER A 132 -6.19 -17.34 15.32
C SER A 132 -5.02 -17.19 14.36
N ILE A 133 -5.18 -16.31 13.37
CA ILE A 133 -4.17 -16.02 12.36
C ILE A 133 -3.95 -14.52 12.32
N LEU A 134 -2.67 -14.12 12.33
CA LEU A 134 -2.25 -12.75 12.10
C LEU A 134 -1.80 -12.58 10.65
N PHE A 135 -2.34 -11.55 9.97
CA PHE A 135 -1.91 -11.11 8.64
C PHE A 135 -1.42 -9.68 8.75
N SER A 136 -0.12 -9.44 8.58
CA SER A 136 0.42 -8.08 8.70
C SER A 136 0.02 -7.18 7.51
N GLY A 137 -0.34 -7.74 6.36
CA GLY A 137 -0.27 -7.01 5.10
C GLY A 137 1.13 -6.43 4.92
N ASP A 138 1.27 -5.41 4.08
CA ASP A 138 2.49 -4.61 4.05
C ASP A 138 2.56 -3.76 5.30
N TYR A 139 3.60 -3.98 6.11
CA TYR A 139 3.70 -3.43 7.46
C TYR A 139 5.00 -2.68 7.70
N THR A 140 4.92 -1.50 8.28
CA THR A 140 6.11 -0.75 8.71
C THR A 140 5.88 0.04 9.99
N GLU A 141 6.84 -0.03 10.91
CA GLU A 141 6.87 0.78 12.14
C GLU A 141 7.62 2.11 11.95
N HIS A 142 8.33 2.25 10.84
CA HIS A 142 9.28 3.34 10.61
C HIS A 142 8.78 4.41 9.65
N SER A 143 7.48 4.39 9.29
CA SER A 143 6.91 5.42 8.44
C SER A 143 6.98 6.80 9.08
N LEU A 144 7.42 7.80 8.33
CA LEU A 144 7.37 9.21 8.72
C LEU A 144 6.01 9.85 8.40
N ALA A 145 5.24 9.21 7.53
CA ALA A 145 3.98 9.74 7.01
C ALA A 145 2.75 9.13 7.68
N TYR A 146 2.76 7.83 7.90
CA TYR A 146 1.56 7.09 8.31
C TYR A 146 1.64 6.57 9.73
N THR A 147 0.50 6.58 10.39
CA THR A 147 0.37 6.02 11.74
C THR A 147 0.36 4.50 11.67
N THR A 148 1.07 3.88 12.60
CA THR A 148 1.12 2.42 12.76
C THR A 148 0.60 2.03 14.14
N ASP A 149 -0.36 1.12 14.18
CA ASP A 149 -0.75 0.44 15.40
C ASP A 149 0.14 -0.79 15.55
N LEU A 150 1.03 -0.73 16.54
CA LEU A 150 2.10 -1.72 16.67
C LEU A 150 1.54 -3.11 16.98
N ILE A 151 1.95 -4.10 16.22
CA ILE A 151 1.69 -5.51 16.51
C ILE A 151 2.55 -5.90 17.73
N ARG A 152 1.97 -5.80 18.91
CA ARG A 152 2.63 -6.13 20.19
C ARG A 152 1.72 -7.00 21.04
N ASN A 153 2.29 -8.02 21.66
CA ASN A 153 1.57 -8.96 22.54
C ASN A 153 0.37 -9.65 21.86
N VAL A 154 0.34 -9.69 20.55
CA VAL A 154 -0.65 -10.44 19.77
C VAL A 154 -0.28 -11.93 19.84
N LYS A 155 -1.25 -12.74 20.27
CA LYS A 155 -1.11 -14.20 20.27
C LYS A 155 -1.87 -14.77 19.08
N ALA A 156 -1.17 -15.45 18.20
CA ALA A 156 -1.75 -16.13 17.04
C ALA A 156 -1.13 -17.52 16.88
N ASP A 157 -1.92 -18.49 16.40
CA ASP A 157 -1.44 -19.83 16.09
C ASP A 157 -0.60 -19.83 14.81
N LEU A 158 -0.89 -18.93 13.89
CA LEU A 158 -0.15 -18.68 12.66
C LEU A 158 0.02 -17.18 12.44
N ALA A 159 1.20 -16.77 11.95
CA ALA A 159 1.43 -15.39 11.49
C ALA A 159 1.94 -15.38 10.05
N VAL A 160 1.28 -14.58 9.21
CA VAL A 160 1.70 -14.25 7.84
C VAL A 160 2.25 -12.83 7.89
N LEU A 161 3.57 -12.69 7.73
CA LEU A 161 4.26 -11.43 7.96
C LEU A 161 4.92 -10.93 6.68
N ASP A 162 4.90 -9.60 6.52
CA ASP A 162 5.67 -8.91 5.50
C ASP A 162 7.16 -9.17 5.70
N SER A 163 7.81 -9.67 4.65
CA SER A 163 9.24 -9.92 4.61
C SER A 163 9.87 -9.39 3.30
N ALA A 164 9.25 -8.37 2.71
CA ALA A 164 9.65 -7.81 1.40
C ALA A 164 11.12 -7.37 1.35
N TYR A 165 11.67 -6.91 2.47
CA TYR A 165 13.09 -6.53 2.56
C TYR A 165 14.02 -7.69 2.95
N GLY A 166 13.48 -8.84 3.34
CA GLY A 166 14.27 -10.01 3.71
C GLY A 166 15.33 -9.68 4.77
N PRO A 167 16.57 -10.16 4.60
CA PRO A 167 17.68 -9.92 5.52
C PRO A 167 18.42 -8.61 5.22
N GLU A 168 17.75 -7.53 4.79
CA GLU A 168 18.37 -6.24 4.49
C GLU A 168 19.12 -5.69 5.72
N PRO A 169 20.43 -5.52 5.65
CA PRO A 169 21.22 -5.07 6.79
C PRO A 169 21.12 -3.57 7.05
N GLN A 170 20.71 -2.78 6.05
CA GLN A 170 20.59 -1.34 6.17
C GLN A 170 19.34 -0.93 6.95
N THR A 171 19.53 -0.06 7.91
CA THR A 171 18.41 0.55 8.62
C THR A 171 17.68 1.58 7.75
N ALA A 172 16.41 1.82 8.04
CA ALA A 172 15.63 2.87 7.37
C ALA A 172 16.31 4.26 7.48
N ALA A 173 17.01 4.53 8.59
CA ALA A 173 17.75 5.78 8.79
C ALA A 173 18.96 5.89 7.85
N GLU A 174 19.66 4.80 7.62
CA GLU A 174 20.80 4.75 6.68
C GLU A 174 20.33 4.94 5.25
N MET A 175 19.28 4.24 4.83
CA MET A 175 18.70 4.41 3.49
C MET A 175 18.23 5.85 3.23
N ARG A 176 17.58 6.49 4.22
CA ARG A 176 17.15 7.90 4.13
C ARG A 176 18.35 8.84 3.98
N ARG A 177 19.43 8.61 4.72
CA ARG A 177 20.66 9.42 4.63
C ARG A 177 21.32 9.29 3.26
N GLU A 178 21.40 8.08 2.70
CA GLU A 178 21.93 7.85 1.35
C GLU A 178 21.08 8.54 0.29
N LEU A 179 19.76 8.44 0.39
CA LEU A 179 18.83 9.13 -0.50
C LEU A 179 19.03 10.65 -0.46
N LEU A 180 19.12 11.24 0.75
CA LEU A 180 19.39 12.67 0.90
C LEU A 180 20.74 13.06 0.28
N THR A 181 21.78 12.28 0.50
CA THR A 181 23.11 12.53 -0.09
C THR A 181 23.07 12.46 -1.62
N ALA A 182 22.31 11.53 -2.19
CA ALA A 182 22.17 11.43 -3.64
C ALA A 182 21.38 12.62 -4.21
N ALA A 183 20.29 13.04 -3.55
CA ALA A 183 19.50 14.20 -3.94
C ALA A 183 20.32 15.49 -3.86
N GLU A 184 21.09 15.69 -2.79
CA GLU A 184 21.95 16.86 -2.59
C GLU A 184 22.93 17.07 -3.75
N ARG A 185 23.58 15.99 -4.21
CA ARG A 185 24.53 16.03 -5.33
C ARG A 185 23.92 16.57 -6.62
N LEU A 186 22.62 16.37 -6.83
CA LEU A 186 21.90 16.86 -8.00
C LEU A 186 21.44 18.31 -7.78
N LEU A 187 20.76 18.57 -6.66
CA LEU A 187 20.20 19.88 -6.35
C LEU A 187 21.27 20.98 -6.26
N THR A 188 22.44 20.69 -5.67
CA THR A 188 23.57 21.63 -5.61
C THR A 188 24.13 21.97 -6.98
N ARG A 189 23.94 21.10 -7.98
CA ARG A 189 24.30 21.35 -9.39
C ARG A 189 23.19 22.00 -10.20
N GLN A 190 22.16 22.52 -9.53
CA GLN A 190 20.99 23.09 -10.18
C GLN A 190 20.25 22.08 -11.09
N ARG A 191 20.26 20.80 -10.71
CA ARG A 191 19.52 19.74 -11.39
C ARG A 191 18.33 19.32 -10.54
N SER A 192 17.24 18.98 -11.20
CA SER A 192 16.06 18.42 -10.54
C SER A 192 16.18 16.93 -10.28
N VAL A 193 15.41 16.45 -9.31
CA VAL A 193 15.30 15.04 -8.96
C VAL A 193 13.89 14.55 -9.26
N LEU A 194 13.76 13.43 -9.97
CA LEU A 194 12.48 12.78 -10.25
C LEU A 194 12.32 11.51 -9.41
N PHE A 195 11.24 11.44 -8.67
CA PHE A 195 10.86 10.29 -7.85
C PHE A 195 9.63 9.60 -8.44
N PRO A 196 9.77 8.45 -9.10
CA PRO A 196 8.67 7.55 -9.37
C PRO A 196 8.21 6.91 -8.06
N VAL A 197 6.95 7.10 -7.69
CA VAL A 197 6.39 6.64 -6.41
C VAL A 197 5.08 5.89 -6.62
N PRO A 198 4.71 4.97 -5.72
CA PRO A 198 3.37 4.39 -5.73
C PRO A 198 2.30 5.47 -5.62
N LYS A 199 1.11 5.21 -6.20
CA LYS A 199 -0.03 6.14 -6.11
C LYS A 199 -0.39 6.49 -4.67
N PHE A 200 -0.31 5.51 -3.78
CA PHE A 200 -0.55 5.65 -2.35
C PHE A 200 0.69 5.15 -1.61
N GLY A 201 1.09 5.82 -0.53
CA GLY A 201 2.21 5.40 0.29
C GLY A 201 3.40 6.35 0.29
N ARG A 202 4.58 5.86 -0.06
CA ARG A 202 5.89 6.50 0.23
C ARG A 202 6.12 7.90 -0.36
N GLY A 203 5.36 8.31 -1.36
CA GLY A 203 5.54 9.63 -1.96
C GLY A 203 5.44 10.77 -0.95
N LEU A 204 4.48 10.72 -0.03
CA LEU A 204 4.31 11.74 1.01
C LEU A 204 5.45 11.72 2.04
N GLU A 205 5.95 10.54 2.38
CA GLU A 205 7.09 10.39 3.28
C GLU A 205 8.36 11.02 2.70
N LEU A 206 8.62 10.77 1.41
CA LEU A 206 9.74 11.36 0.68
C LEU A 206 9.59 12.88 0.55
N ALA A 207 8.39 13.39 0.27
CA ALA A 207 8.12 14.82 0.21
C ALA A 207 8.45 15.50 1.55
N LEU A 208 7.99 14.93 2.66
CA LEU A 208 8.30 15.44 4.00
C LEU A 208 9.82 15.43 4.27
N LEU A 209 10.49 14.32 3.97
CA LEU A 209 11.93 14.17 4.19
C LEU A 209 12.74 15.20 3.41
N LEU A 210 12.42 15.36 2.12
CA LEU A 210 13.13 16.24 1.22
C LEU A 210 12.81 17.72 1.51
N HIS A 211 11.56 18.05 1.84
CA HIS A 211 11.20 19.41 2.24
C HIS A 211 11.87 19.84 3.55
N LYS A 212 11.98 18.94 4.53
CA LYS A 212 12.73 19.23 5.77
C LYS A 212 14.22 19.52 5.51
N ALA A 213 14.80 18.83 4.52
CA ALA A 213 16.21 19.04 4.15
C ALA A 213 16.43 20.31 3.30
N TRP A 214 15.50 20.64 2.41
CA TRP A 214 15.60 21.77 1.49
C TRP A 214 14.23 22.50 1.39
N PRO A 215 13.86 23.31 2.39
CA PRO A 215 12.56 23.98 2.44
C PRO A 215 12.31 24.96 1.28
N GLU A 216 13.38 25.51 0.70
CA GLU A 216 13.34 26.46 -0.40
C GLU A 216 13.23 25.79 -1.78
N VAL A 217 13.47 24.51 -1.89
CA VAL A 217 13.40 23.78 -3.16
C VAL A 217 11.94 23.44 -3.47
N PRO A 218 11.40 23.88 -4.62
CA PRO A 218 10.01 23.65 -4.94
C PRO A 218 9.71 22.18 -5.20
N ILE A 219 8.54 21.75 -4.75
CA ILE A 219 8.00 20.40 -4.98
C ILE A 219 7.00 20.46 -6.13
N TYR A 220 7.15 19.52 -7.06
CA TYR A 220 6.28 19.32 -8.21
C TYR A 220 5.68 17.93 -8.18
N GLY A 221 4.47 17.75 -8.69
CA GLY A 221 3.85 16.44 -8.77
C GLY A 221 2.81 16.33 -9.85
N ASP A 222 2.54 15.09 -10.28
CA ASP A 222 1.38 14.80 -11.09
C ASP A 222 0.08 15.05 -10.31
N GLY A 223 -1.06 15.09 -11.02
CA GLY A 223 -2.35 15.40 -10.41
C GLY A 223 -2.73 14.44 -9.27
N HIS A 224 -2.28 13.17 -9.34
CA HIS A 224 -2.54 12.21 -8.29
C HIS A 224 -1.72 12.51 -7.02
N PHE A 225 -0.42 12.76 -7.16
CA PHE A 225 0.44 13.14 -6.04
C PHE A 225 -0.04 14.44 -5.36
N LEU A 226 -0.44 15.44 -6.14
CA LEU A 226 -1.01 16.68 -5.62
C LEU A 226 -2.29 16.41 -4.81
N GLY A 227 -3.17 15.55 -5.31
CA GLY A 227 -4.37 15.10 -4.59
C GLY A 227 -4.04 14.41 -3.28
N GLN A 228 -3.00 13.58 -3.24
CA GLN A 228 -2.52 12.92 -2.00
C GLN A 228 -1.98 13.93 -0.98
N MET A 229 -1.27 14.97 -1.42
CA MET A 229 -0.80 16.03 -0.52
C MET A 229 -1.97 16.79 0.12
N VAL A 230 -3.00 17.12 -0.66
CA VAL A 230 -4.23 17.77 -0.15
C VAL A 230 -4.96 16.87 0.84
N TRP A 231 -5.15 15.59 0.49
CA TRP A 231 -5.78 14.62 1.39
C TRP A 231 -5.02 14.51 2.71
N ALA A 232 -3.70 14.35 2.66
CA ALA A 232 -2.87 14.16 3.84
C ALA A 232 -2.86 15.35 4.79
N ALA A 233 -3.02 16.57 4.27
CA ALA A 233 -3.08 17.78 5.08
C ALA A 233 -4.32 17.82 6.00
N HIS A 234 -5.39 17.10 5.63
CA HIS A 234 -6.66 17.09 6.37
C HIS A 234 -6.96 15.78 7.10
N ASP A 235 -6.26 14.70 6.75
CA ASP A 235 -6.49 13.41 7.37
C ASP A 235 -5.79 13.32 8.73
N CYS A 236 -6.56 13.01 9.78
CA CYS A 236 -6.06 12.83 11.15
C CYS A 236 -6.06 11.36 11.60
N LEU A 237 -6.62 10.46 10.80
CA LEU A 237 -6.77 9.05 11.17
C LEU A 237 -5.55 8.23 10.73
N TRP A 238 -5.13 8.42 9.49
CA TRP A 238 -4.09 7.61 8.85
C TRP A 238 -2.73 8.28 8.82
N THR A 239 -2.70 9.64 8.81
CA THR A 239 -1.45 10.40 8.73
C THR A 239 -0.94 10.82 10.10
N ARG A 240 0.38 10.85 10.24
CA ARG A 240 1.04 11.38 11.43
C ARG A 240 0.92 12.90 11.49
N GLU A 241 0.83 13.44 12.69
CA GLU A 241 0.83 14.90 12.91
C GLU A 241 2.09 15.55 12.34
N GLU A 242 3.24 14.89 12.45
CA GLU A 242 4.51 15.38 11.89
C GLU A 242 4.47 15.57 10.36
N LEU A 243 3.74 14.71 9.64
CA LEU A 243 3.52 14.88 8.21
C LEU A 243 2.69 16.13 7.94
N ARG A 244 1.55 16.25 8.62
CA ARG A 244 0.63 17.38 8.44
C ARG A 244 1.29 18.72 8.74
N LEU A 245 2.00 18.81 9.87
CA LEU A 245 2.72 20.02 10.28
C LEU A 245 3.92 20.29 9.36
N GLY A 246 4.68 19.26 9.01
CA GLY A 246 5.87 19.39 8.19
C GLY A 246 5.60 19.73 6.73
N LEU A 247 4.41 19.43 6.21
CA LEU A 247 3.97 19.81 4.87
C LEU A 247 2.97 20.99 4.88
N SER A 248 2.62 21.51 6.07
CA SER A 248 1.78 22.69 6.18
C SER A 248 2.53 23.91 5.58
N GLY A 249 1.87 24.60 4.65
CA GLY A 249 2.51 25.72 3.94
C GLY A 249 3.31 25.33 2.68
N VAL A 250 3.55 24.05 2.44
CA VAL A 250 4.07 23.58 1.16
C VAL A 250 2.98 23.76 0.10
N ALA A 251 3.27 24.54 -0.93
CA ALA A 251 2.41 24.70 -2.10
C ALA A 251 3.01 23.90 -3.27
N PRO A 252 2.70 22.61 -3.41
CA PRO A 252 3.25 21.81 -4.49
C PRO A 252 2.69 22.29 -5.82
N GLN A 253 3.51 22.27 -6.85
CA GLN A 253 3.17 22.76 -8.18
C GLN A 253 2.87 21.58 -9.12
N PRO A 254 2.06 21.80 -10.17
CA PRO A 254 1.92 20.80 -11.23
C PRO A 254 3.26 20.45 -11.85
N LEU A 255 3.43 19.16 -12.17
CA LEU A 255 4.64 18.67 -12.81
C LEU A 255 4.86 19.39 -14.15
N PRO A 256 6.00 20.07 -14.36
CA PRO A 256 6.26 20.80 -15.59
C PRO A 256 6.61 19.83 -16.73
N GLU A 257 6.39 20.28 -17.96
CA GLU A 257 6.74 19.50 -19.17
C GLU A 257 8.25 19.25 -19.31
N HIS A 258 9.04 20.21 -18.84
CA HIS A 258 10.51 20.11 -18.82
C HIS A 258 11.03 20.20 -17.38
N PRO A 259 12.14 19.48 -17.05
CA PRO A 259 12.76 19.58 -15.73
C PRO A 259 13.05 21.04 -15.36
N PRO A 260 12.65 21.53 -14.18
CA PRO A 260 13.05 22.85 -13.72
C PRO A 260 14.55 22.89 -13.41
N ALA A 261 15.14 24.07 -13.26
CA ALA A 261 16.57 24.22 -12.94
C ALA A 261 16.96 23.51 -11.63
N ALA A 262 16.10 23.60 -10.61
CA ALA A 262 16.22 22.82 -9.38
C ALA A 262 14.81 22.54 -8.87
N GLY A 263 14.49 21.29 -8.60
CA GLY A 263 13.16 20.90 -8.13
C GLY A 263 13.09 19.45 -7.70
N ILE A 264 12.15 19.16 -6.84
CA ILE A 264 11.82 17.81 -6.37
C ILE A 264 10.51 17.41 -7.06
N CYS A 265 10.56 16.43 -7.95
CA CYS A 265 9.44 16.07 -8.81
C CYS A 265 8.94 14.65 -8.48
N PHE A 266 7.63 14.48 -8.39
CA PHE A 266 6.99 13.20 -8.10
C PHE A 266 6.05 12.77 -9.23
N VAL A 267 6.13 11.51 -9.63
CA VAL A 267 5.19 10.85 -10.54
C VAL A 267 4.63 9.60 -9.90
N SER A 268 3.30 9.46 -9.95
CA SER A 268 2.56 8.39 -9.26
C SER A 268 2.50 7.09 -10.07
N ASP A 269 3.64 6.68 -10.63
CA ASP A 269 3.85 5.39 -11.28
C ASP A 269 5.30 4.93 -11.08
N PRO A 270 5.57 4.02 -10.13
CA PRO A 270 6.92 3.59 -9.79
C PRO A 270 7.64 2.86 -10.93
N GLN A 271 6.91 2.38 -11.94
CA GLN A 271 7.45 1.65 -13.08
C GLN A 271 7.53 2.50 -14.35
N LEU A 272 7.06 3.75 -14.33
CA LEU A 272 7.06 4.68 -15.48
C LEU A 272 6.47 4.04 -16.75
N ARG A 273 5.32 3.34 -16.60
CA ARG A 273 4.73 2.47 -17.62
C ARG A 273 4.14 3.17 -18.83
N THR A 274 3.90 4.49 -18.75
CA THR A 274 3.41 5.23 -19.90
C THR A 274 4.57 5.83 -20.69
N PHE A 275 4.36 5.96 -22.02
CA PHE A 275 5.34 6.57 -22.92
C PHE A 275 5.71 8.00 -22.48
N GLU A 276 4.73 8.77 -22.02
CA GLU A 276 4.93 10.15 -21.53
C GLU A 276 5.83 10.18 -20.29
N LEU A 277 5.63 9.26 -19.33
CA LEU A 277 6.44 9.16 -18.12
C LEU A 277 7.85 8.66 -18.42
N GLU A 278 7.99 7.71 -19.32
CA GLU A 278 9.31 7.25 -19.78
C GLU A 278 10.07 8.39 -20.49
N ALA A 279 9.40 9.13 -21.39
CA ALA A 279 9.97 10.29 -22.06
C ALA A 279 10.36 11.40 -21.08
N LEU A 280 9.52 11.63 -20.04
CA LEU A 280 9.84 12.55 -18.96
C LEU A 280 11.10 12.12 -18.21
N ALA A 281 11.18 10.86 -17.79
CA ALA A 281 12.34 10.33 -17.06
C ALA A 281 13.64 10.50 -17.88
N ARG A 282 13.60 10.26 -19.18
CA ARG A 282 14.75 10.49 -20.07
C ARG A 282 15.20 11.96 -20.09
N ARG A 283 14.28 12.93 -20.03
CA ARG A 283 14.62 14.36 -19.94
C ARG A 283 15.33 14.71 -18.63
N PHE A 284 15.00 14.01 -17.53
CA PHE A 284 15.71 14.19 -16.25
C PHE A 284 17.10 13.54 -16.24
N ALA A 285 17.32 12.50 -17.04
CA ALA A 285 18.59 11.79 -17.13
C ALA A 285 19.65 12.55 -17.97
N GLY A 286 19.22 13.39 -18.92
CA GLY A 286 20.08 14.21 -19.78
C GLY A 286 20.50 15.49 -19.14
#